data_17f21eecddc3f01cb2aac22dc3f49da3
#
_entry.id   17f21eecddc3f01cb2aac22dc3f49da3
#
_cell.length_a   1.000
_cell.length_b   1.000
_cell.length_c   1.000
_cell.angle_alpha   90.00
_cell.angle_beta   90.00
_cell.angle_gamma   90.00
#
_symmetry.space_group_name_H-M   'P 1'
#
loop_
_entity.id
_entity.type
_entity.pdbx_description
1 polymer ?
#
loop_
_entity_poly.entity_id
_entity_poly.type
_entity_poly.pdbx_seq_one_letter_code
_entity_poly.pdbx_strand_id
1 'polypeptide(L)'
;MSQSIYCKVQAFGLATQYASDENFSLFIKHIPALAFLPYNKILAAFDELKSNIPPDMPPEVNELMDWFEVYYIREKIICILRNGNVVRSNSLFSPSLWSITENIEYTFPRTQNSVETWHRRWEILVGRAHVGLFKIIKELQNEQHQIESNIESIFRGVPRSKQRKHDREHESRVQMVYNDQENRPVLDFL
;
A
#
# COMPACT_ATOMS: atom_id res chain seq x y z
N MET A 1 -3.88 2.27 -0.51
CA MET A 1 -4.39 1.32 -1.52
C MET A 1 -5.33 0.29 -0.91
N SER A 2 -4.94 -0.58 0.02
CA SER A 2 -5.80 -1.64 0.60
C SER A 2 -7.13 -1.12 1.15
N GLN A 3 -7.14 0.02 1.85
CA GLN A 3 -8.37 0.64 2.34
C GLN A 3 -9.30 1.07 1.19
N SER A 4 -8.76 1.62 0.11
CA SER A 4 -9.55 2.02 -1.07
C SER A 4 -10.21 0.82 -1.75
N ILE A 5 -9.49 -0.32 -1.82
CA ILE A 5 -10.03 -1.57 -2.35
C ILE A 5 -11.18 -2.04 -1.46
N TYR A 6 -11.01 -2.06 -0.14
CA TYR A 6 -12.06 -2.45 0.78
C TYR A 6 -13.30 -1.54 0.72
N CYS A 7 -13.10 -0.22 0.61
CA CYS A 7 -14.21 0.72 0.38
C CYS A 7 -14.97 0.41 -0.93
N LYS A 8 -14.27 -0.04 -1.98
CA LYS A 8 -14.92 -0.47 -3.22
C LYS A 8 -15.66 -1.78 -3.06
N VAL A 9 -15.11 -2.76 -2.37
CA VAL A 9 -15.80 -4.00 -2.01
C VAL A 9 -17.13 -3.68 -1.29
N GLN A 10 -17.12 -2.73 -0.35
CA GLN A 10 -18.34 -2.26 0.30
C GLN A 10 -19.31 -1.56 -0.67
N ALA A 11 -18.81 -0.68 -1.53
CA ALA A 11 -19.62 0.07 -2.49
C ALA A 11 -20.33 -0.85 -3.52
N PHE A 12 -19.70 -1.97 -3.88
CA PHE A 12 -20.29 -3.00 -4.74
C PHE A 12 -21.17 -4.02 -3.99
N GLY A 13 -21.41 -3.79 -2.69
CA GLY A 13 -22.28 -4.69 -1.88
C GLY A 13 -21.65 -6.03 -1.49
N LEU A 14 -20.36 -6.21 -1.73
CA LEU A 14 -19.62 -7.46 -1.52
C LEU A 14 -19.10 -7.65 -0.08
N ALA A 15 -19.40 -6.74 0.84
CA ALA A 15 -18.85 -6.75 2.20
C ALA A 15 -19.24 -8.01 3.00
N THR A 16 -20.48 -8.47 2.85
CA THR A 16 -20.97 -9.67 3.54
C THR A 16 -20.24 -10.91 3.04
N GLN A 17 -20.08 -11.05 1.72
CA GLN A 17 -19.35 -12.15 1.12
C GLN A 17 -17.90 -12.14 1.49
N TYR A 18 -17.24 -10.95 1.49
CA TYR A 18 -15.87 -10.79 1.94
C TYR A 18 -15.66 -11.27 3.39
N ALA A 19 -16.67 -11.15 4.24
CA ALA A 19 -16.60 -11.58 5.64
C ALA A 19 -16.91 -13.08 5.83
N SER A 20 -17.73 -13.68 4.97
CA SER A 20 -18.24 -15.06 5.13
C SER A 20 -17.58 -16.10 4.23
N ASP A 21 -17.01 -15.69 3.10
CA ASP A 21 -16.41 -16.58 2.10
C ASP A 21 -14.88 -16.39 2.10
N GLU A 22 -14.16 -17.40 2.55
CA GLU A 22 -12.70 -17.39 2.67
C GLU A 22 -12.04 -17.32 1.28
N ASN A 23 -12.55 -18.05 0.29
CA ASN A 23 -12.00 -18.06 -1.08
C ASN A 23 -12.15 -16.69 -1.74
N PHE A 24 -13.33 -16.10 -1.59
CA PHE A 24 -13.58 -14.74 -2.05
C PHE A 24 -12.67 -13.72 -1.37
N SER A 25 -12.56 -13.79 -0.04
CA SER A 25 -11.68 -12.92 0.75
C SER A 25 -10.21 -13.05 0.33
N LEU A 26 -9.75 -14.29 0.07
CA LEU A 26 -8.40 -14.55 -0.40
C LEU A 26 -8.16 -13.95 -1.78
N PHE A 27 -9.06 -14.17 -2.73
CA PHE A 27 -8.97 -13.58 -4.07
C PHE A 27 -8.86 -12.06 -4.03
N ILE A 28 -9.69 -11.39 -3.23
CA ILE A 28 -9.62 -9.92 -3.07
C ILE A 28 -8.29 -9.47 -2.45
N LYS A 29 -7.71 -10.27 -1.56
CA LYS A 29 -6.39 -9.96 -0.95
C LYS A 29 -5.22 -10.09 -1.93
N HIS A 30 -5.34 -10.84 -3.02
CA HIS A 30 -4.32 -10.86 -4.08
C HIS A 30 -4.15 -9.47 -4.72
N ILE A 31 -5.21 -8.67 -4.83
CA ILE A 31 -5.13 -7.34 -5.44
C ILE A 31 -4.12 -6.42 -4.70
N PRO A 32 -4.23 -6.18 -3.38
CA PRO A 32 -3.23 -5.41 -2.68
C PRO A 32 -1.86 -6.12 -2.56
N ALA A 33 -1.82 -7.45 -2.67
CA ALA A 33 -0.58 -8.21 -2.65
C ALA A 33 0.31 -7.95 -3.88
N LEU A 34 -0.26 -7.48 -5.00
CA LEU A 34 0.51 -6.99 -6.15
C LEU A 34 1.56 -5.93 -5.76
N ALA A 35 1.37 -5.21 -4.65
CA ALA A 35 2.36 -4.24 -4.17
C ALA A 35 3.71 -4.86 -3.79
N PHE A 36 3.75 -6.15 -3.50
CA PHE A 36 4.97 -6.88 -3.18
C PHE A 36 5.79 -7.27 -4.42
N LEU A 37 5.26 -7.03 -5.62
CA LEU A 37 5.96 -7.27 -6.88
C LEU A 37 6.73 -6.02 -7.35
N PRO A 38 7.86 -6.19 -8.04
CA PRO A 38 8.51 -5.11 -8.76
C PRO A 38 7.52 -4.42 -9.72
N TYR A 39 7.56 -3.10 -9.78
CA TYR A 39 6.57 -2.32 -10.54
C TYR A 39 6.45 -2.74 -12.01
N ASN A 40 7.52 -3.22 -12.62
CA ASN A 40 7.55 -3.71 -14.01
C ASN A 40 6.89 -5.09 -14.19
N LYS A 41 6.71 -5.88 -13.11
CA LYS A 41 6.03 -7.18 -13.14
C LYS A 41 4.53 -7.06 -12.82
N ILE A 42 4.10 -5.96 -12.21
CA ILE A 42 2.72 -5.78 -11.72
C ILE A 42 1.69 -5.88 -12.83
N LEU A 43 1.96 -5.31 -14.00
CA LEU A 43 1.02 -5.34 -15.13
C LEU A 43 0.72 -6.78 -15.57
N ALA A 44 1.76 -7.58 -15.78
CA ALA A 44 1.61 -8.97 -16.20
C ALA A 44 0.92 -9.82 -15.12
N ALA A 45 1.29 -9.60 -13.85
CA ALA A 45 0.66 -10.27 -12.71
C ALA A 45 -0.83 -9.94 -12.58
N PHE A 46 -1.20 -8.68 -12.82
CA PHE A 46 -2.59 -8.25 -12.82
C PHE A 46 -3.39 -8.90 -13.96
N ASP A 47 -2.82 -9.00 -15.16
CA ASP A 47 -3.44 -9.66 -16.30
C ASP A 47 -3.67 -11.15 -16.03
N GLU A 48 -2.70 -11.81 -15.40
CA GLU A 48 -2.81 -13.19 -14.98
C GLU A 48 -3.90 -13.36 -13.91
N LEU A 49 -3.92 -12.50 -12.88
CA LEU A 49 -4.96 -12.52 -11.85
C LEU A 49 -6.35 -12.30 -12.43
N LYS A 50 -6.51 -11.34 -13.35
CA LYS A 50 -7.80 -11.03 -14.01
C LYS A 50 -8.26 -12.16 -14.91
N SER A 51 -7.36 -12.87 -15.57
CA SER A 51 -7.66 -14.00 -16.44
C SER A 51 -8.03 -15.27 -15.65
N ASN A 52 -7.65 -15.36 -14.39
CA ASN A 52 -7.88 -16.49 -13.51
C ASN A 52 -8.92 -16.21 -12.41
N ILE A 53 -9.87 -15.30 -12.65
CA ILE A 53 -11.00 -15.10 -11.73
C ILE A 53 -11.81 -16.39 -11.66
N PRO A 54 -11.99 -16.99 -10.46
CA PRO A 54 -12.79 -18.20 -10.32
C PRO A 54 -14.22 -18.02 -10.83
N PRO A 55 -14.81 -19.03 -11.49
CA PRO A 55 -16.12 -18.90 -12.13
C PRO A 55 -17.28 -18.77 -11.15
N ASP A 56 -17.07 -19.12 -9.89
CA ASP A 56 -18.02 -19.01 -8.77
C ASP A 56 -18.03 -17.63 -8.12
N MET A 57 -17.16 -16.71 -8.57
CA MET A 57 -17.10 -15.34 -8.05
C MET A 57 -18.29 -14.50 -8.54
N PRO A 58 -18.78 -13.55 -7.71
CA PRO A 58 -19.80 -12.60 -8.13
C PRO A 58 -19.38 -11.79 -9.34
N PRO A 59 -20.30 -11.42 -10.25
CA PRO A 59 -19.99 -10.61 -11.43
C PRO A 59 -19.40 -9.23 -11.08
N GLU A 60 -19.73 -8.67 -9.91
CA GLU A 60 -19.22 -7.40 -9.39
C GLU A 60 -17.70 -7.41 -9.17
N VAL A 61 -17.09 -8.59 -9.08
CA VAL A 61 -15.62 -8.74 -9.04
C VAL A 61 -14.99 -8.20 -10.32
N ASN A 62 -15.61 -8.41 -11.47
CA ASN A 62 -15.11 -7.87 -12.74
C ASN A 62 -15.13 -6.34 -12.71
N GLU A 63 -16.19 -5.73 -12.17
CA GLU A 63 -16.29 -4.28 -12.03
C GLU A 63 -15.21 -3.74 -11.06
N LEU A 64 -14.93 -4.47 -9.99
CA LEU A 64 -13.85 -4.14 -9.05
C LEU A 64 -12.48 -4.20 -9.74
N MET A 65 -12.22 -5.26 -10.53
CA MET A 65 -10.97 -5.42 -11.27
C MET A 65 -10.82 -4.33 -12.33
N ASP A 66 -11.87 -4.00 -13.08
CA ASP A 66 -11.88 -2.91 -14.07
C ASP A 66 -11.62 -1.55 -13.42
N TRP A 67 -12.25 -1.29 -12.26
CA TRP A 67 -11.97 -0.09 -11.49
C TRP A 67 -10.49 -0.03 -11.06
N PHE A 68 -9.95 -1.14 -10.51
CA PHE A 68 -8.56 -1.17 -10.07
C PHE A 68 -7.60 -0.99 -11.23
N GLU A 69 -7.88 -1.61 -12.39
CA GLU A 69 -7.09 -1.46 -13.61
C GLU A 69 -6.96 0.00 -14.03
N VAL A 70 -8.09 0.71 -14.11
CA VAL A 70 -8.13 2.11 -14.59
C VAL A 70 -7.39 3.06 -13.65
N TYR A 71 -7.48 2.84 -12.33
CA TYR A 71 -6.93 3.79 -11.36
C TYR A 71 -5.48 3.46 -10.96
N TYR A 72 -5.08 2.18 -10.99
CA TYR A 72 -3.83 1.73 -10.38
C TYR A 72 -2.87 1.03 -11.35
N ILE A 73 -3.34 0.49 -12.47
CA ILE A 73 -2.53 -0.36 -13.35
C ILE A 73 -2.22 0.33 -14.67
N ARG A 74 -3.25 0.63 -15.46
CA ARG A 74 -3.11 1.07 -16.84
C ARG A 74 -3.52 2.51 -17.04
N GLU A 75 -2.92 3.07 -18.09
CA GLU A 75 -3.33 4.35 -18.62
C GLU A 75 -4.74 4.25 -19.23
N LYS A 76 -5.58 5.23 -18.92
CA LYS A 76 -6.89 5.34 -19.54
C LYS A 76 -6.77 5.93 -20.94
N ILE A 77 -7.41 5.31 -21.93
CA ILE A 77 -7.54 5.90 -23.27
C ILE A 77 -8.41 7.16 -23.15
N ILE A 78 -7.83 8.32 -23.48
CA ILE A 78 -8.56 9.60 -23.51
C ILE A 78 -9.26 9.78 -24.84
N CYS A 79 -8.54 9.57 -25.95
CA CYS A 79 -9.09 9.68 -27.30
C CYS A 79 -8.24 8.92 -28.30
N ILE A 80 -8.83 8.63 -29.45
CA ILE A 80 -8.15 8.10 -30.61
C ILE A 80 -8.09 9.25 -31.64
N LEU A 81 -6.89 9.64 -32.02
CA LEU A 81 -6.66 10.67 -33.01
C LEU A 81 -7.08 10.20 -34.41
N ARG A 82 -7.35 11.14 -35.33
CA ARG A 82 -7.73 10.82 -36.71
C ARG A 82 -6.71 9.99 -37.49
N ASN A 83 -5.45 10.02 -37.07
CA ASN A 83 -4.36 9.23 -37.64
C ASN A 83 -4.24 7.81 -37.02
N GLY A 84 -5.19 7.42 -36.16
CA GLY A 84 -5.18 6.12 -35.48
C GLY A 84 -4.35 6.07 -34.19
N ASN A 85 -3.62 7.13 -33.84
CA ASN A 85 -2.85 7.17 -32.61
C ASN A 85 -3.77 7.26 -31.39
N VAL A 86 -3.47 6.44 -30.39
CA VAL A 86 -4.21 6.41 -29.12
C VAL A 86 -3.53 7.35 -28.12
N VAL A 87 -4.26 8.35 -27.66
CA VAL A 87 -3.83 9.22 -26.55
C VAL A 87 -4.29 8.60 -25.24
N ARG A 88 -3.33 8.32 -24.34
CA ARG A 88 -3.57 7.73 -23.01
C ARG A 88 -3.22 8.75 -21.94
N SER A 89 -3.97 8.76 -20.84
CA SER A 89 -3.54 9.41 -19.58
C SER A 89 -2.84 8.40 -18.71
N ASN A 90 -1.85 8.81 -17.97
CA ASN A 90 -1.28 7.95 -16.93
C ASN A 90 -2.37 7.51 -15.95
N SER A 91 -2.25 6.29 -15.42
CA SER A 91 -3.08 5.86 -14.30
C SER A 91 -2.92 6.87 -13.16
N LEU A 92 -3.99 7.13 -12.43
CA LEU A 92 -3.95 8.12 -11.33
C LEU A 92 -2.88 7.76 -10.29
N PHE A 93 -2.71 6.46 -10.05
CA PHE A 93 -1.70 5.89 -9.16
C PHE A 93 -0.90 4.84 -9.93
N SER A 94 0.19 5.25 -10.58
CA SER A 94 1.03 4.30 -11.33
C SER A 94 1.65 3.23 -10.41
N PRO A 95 1.90 2.01 -10.90
CA PRO A 95 2.53 0.93 -10.13
C PRO A 95 3.81 1.34 -9.38
N SER A 96 4.60 2.24 -9.96
CA SER A 96 5.82 2.77 -9.33
C SER A 96 5.58 3.57 -8.05
N LEU A 97 4.36 4.09 -7.83
CA LEU A 97 4.02 4.86 -6.63
C LEU A 97 3.64 3.98 -5.43
N TRP A 98 3.24 2.75 -5.66
CA TRP A 98 2.70 1.89 -4.61
C TRP A 98 3.33 0.50 -4.53
N SER A 99 4.24 0.14 -5.44
CA SER A 99 5.12 -1.01 -5.24
C SER A 99 6.00 -0.76 -4.02
N ILE A 100 6.08 -1.77 -3.14
CA ILE A 100 6.84 -1.70 -1.89
C ILE A 100 8.13 -2.53 -1.93
N THR A 101 8.54 -3.00 -3.12
CA THR A 101 9.75 -3.81 -3.29
C THR A 101 11.00 -3.11 -2.78
N GLU A 102 11.20 -1.85 -3.16
CA GLU A 102 12.33 -1.06 -2.65
C GLU A 102 12.29 -0.90 -1.13
N ASN A 103 11.08 -0.76 -0.54
CA ASN A 103 10.95 -0.70 0.91
C ASN A 103 11.38 -2.00 1.58
N ILE A 104 11.14 -3.15 0.94
CA ILE A 104 11.58 -4.46 1.45
C ILE A 104 13.09 -4.61 1.32
N GLU A 105 13.65 -4.28 0.16
CA GLU A 105 15.07 -4.37 -0.14
C GLU A 105 15.92 -3.51 0.81
N TYR A 106 15.49 -2.26 1.04
CA TYR A 106 16.19 -1.32 1.91
C TYR A 106 15.71 -1.32 3.36
N THR A 107 14.83 -2.25 3.75
CA THR A 107 14.25 -2.33 5.11
C THR A 107 13.56 -1.03 5.56
N PHE A 108 12.95 -0.30 4.63
CA PHE A 108 12.17 0.89 4.94
C PHE A 108 10.76 0.52 5.44
N PRO A 109 10.11 1.41 6.20
CA PRO A 109 8.72 1.21 6.61
C PRO A 109 7.79 1.04 5.39
N ARG A 110 6.95 0.00 5.42
CA ARG A 110 5.97 -0.31 4.35
C ARG A 110 4.59 0.27 4.61
N THR A 111 4.38 0.83 5.78
CA THR A 111 3.10 1.39 6.21
C THR A 111 3.28 2.82 6.69
N GLN A 112 2.20 3.59 6.67
CA GLN A 112 2.15 4.95 7.22
C GLN A 112 1.92 4.99 8.73
N ASN A 113 2.00 3.86 9.44
CA ASN A 113 1.74 3.78 10.88
C ASN A 113 2.60 4.75 11.71
N SER A 114 3.84 5.00 11.28
CA SER A 114 4.70 6.00 11.93
C SER A 114 4.17 7.42 11.78
N VAL A 115 3.66 7.76 10.60
CA VAL A 115 3.05 9.07 10.29
C VAL A 115 1.73 9.23 11.05
N GLU A 116 0.88 8.18 11.06
CA GLU A 116 -0.38 8.19 11.82
C GLU A 116 -0.14 8.32 13.33
N THR A 117 0.87 7.62 13.85
CA THR A 117 1.27 7.73 15.26
C THR A 117 1.77 9.14 15.59
N TRP A 118 2.55 9.74 14.67
CA TRP A 118 3.01 11.13 14.81
C TRP A 118 1.82 12.09 14.79
N HIS A 119 0.86 11.94 13.86
CA HIS A 119 -0.35 12.77 13.80
C HIS A 119 -1.17 12.70 15.10
N ARG A 120 -1.40 11.50 15.64
CA ARG A 120 -2.11 11.32 16.92
C ARG A 120 -1.37 11.99 18.08
N ARG A 121 -0.04 11.82 18.13
CA ARG A 121 0.78 12.49 19.14
C ARG A 121 0.69 14.02 18.99
N TRP A 122 0.73 14.51 17.76
CA TRP A 122 0.62 15.92 17.45
C TRP A 122 -0.73 16.50 17.88
N GLU A 123 -1.83 15.79 17.59
CA GLU A 123 -3.16 16.18 18.07
C GLU A 123 -3.24 16.32 19.60
N ILE A 124 -2.58 15.42 20.33
CA ILE A 124 -2.54 15.47 21.80
C ILE A 124 -1.71 16.68 22.28
N LEU A 125 -0.56 16.94 21.66
CA LEU A 125 0.36 18.03 22.04
C LEU A 125 -0.24 19.41 21.74
N VAL A 126 -0.76 19.57 20.55
CA VAL A 126 -1.36 20.83 20.10
C VAL A 126 -2.71 21.06 20.77
N GLY A 127 -3.47 19.99 21.01
CA GLY A 127 -4.76 20.03 21.67
C GLY A 127 -5.92 20.31 20.72
N ARG A 128 -6.90 21.10 21.17
CA ARG A 128 -8.17 21.31 20.45
C ARG A 128 -8.01 22.17 19.20
N ALA A 129 -9.00 22.10 18.30
CA ALA A 129 -9.16 23.03 17.18
C ALA A 129 -9.04 24.50 17.64
N HIS A 130 -8.50 25.36 16.78
CA HIS A 130 -8.26 26.80 17.07
C HIS A 130 -7.19 27.11 18.12
N VAL A 131 -6.11 26.36 18.11
CA VAL A 131 -4.95 26.64 18.95
C VAL A 131 -4.23 27.90 18.45
N GLY A 132 -3.78 28.74 19.38
CA GLY A 132 -3.03 29.95 19.04
C GLY A 132 -1.70 29.63 18.33
N LEU A 133 -1.35 30.46 17.33
CA LEU A 133 -0.16 30.31 16.50
C LEU A 133 1.13 30.10 17.32
N PHE A 134 1.31 30.83 18.40
CA PHE A 134 2.49 30.72 19.27
C PHE A 134 2.65 29.32 19.89
N LYS A 135 1.54 28.68 20.27
CA LYS A 135 1.59 27.31 20.80
C LYS A 135 2.01 26.33 19.73
N ILE A 136 1.47 26.47 18.50
CA ILE A 136 1.86 25.61 17.37
C ILE A 136 3.35 25.74 17.07
N ILE A 137 3.87 26.98 17.00
CA ILE A 137 5.30 27.24 16.75
C ILE A 137 6.16 26.62 17.85
N LYS A 138 5.77 26.77 19.11
CA LYS A 138 6.51 26.21 20.24
C LYS A 138 6.55 24.68 20.19
N GLU A 139 5.44 24.04 19.87
CA GLU A 139 5.39 22.56 19.76
C GLU A 139 6.18 22.05 18.54
N LEU A 140 6.20 22.79 17.42
CA LEU A 140 7.06 22.47 16.28
C LEU A 140 8.55 22.58 16.64
N GLN A 141 8.95 23.60 17.40
CA GLN A 141 10.32 23.74 17.89
C GLN A 141 10.71 22.61 18.84
N ASN A 142 9.82 22.24 19.76
CA ASN A 142 10.03 21.10 20.65
C ASN A 142 10.21 19.78 19.88
N GLU A 143 9.39 19.57 18.86
CA GLU A 143 9.49 18.38 17.98
C GLU A 143 10.81 18.36 17.22
N GLN A 144 11.23 19.51 16.69
CA GLN A 144 12.50 19.63 16.00
C GLN A 144 13.67 19.28 16.93
N HIS A 145 13.72 19.83 18.13
CA HIS A 145 14.76 19.52 19.13
C HIS A 145 14.78 18.02 19.50
N GLN A 146 13.59 17.40 19.60
CA GLN A 146 13.51 15.96 19.87
C GLN A 146 14.10 15.12 18.72
N ILE A 147 13.83 15.51 17.47
CA ILE A 147 14.38 14.84 16.29
C ILE A 147 15.91 15.04 16.23
N GLU A 148 16.40 16.25 16.45
CA GLU A 148 17.84 16.55 16.48
C GLU A 148 18.56 15.73 17.55
N SER A 149 18.00 15.65 18.77
CA SER A 149 18.53 14.83 19.85
C SER A 149 18.58 13.33 19.50
N ASN A 150 17.53 12.83 18.82
CA ASN A 150 17.51 11.44 18.37
C ASN A 150 18.57 11.16 17.30
N ILE A 151 18.76 12.10 16.36
CA ILE A 151 19.78 12.01 15.32
C ILE A 151 21.17 12.00 15.94
N GLU A 152 21.45 12.91 16.89
CA GLU A 152 22.72 12.93 17.61
C GLU A 152 22.99 11.64 18.37
N SER A 153 21.96 11.05 19.00
CA SER A 153 22.08 9.75 19.69
C SER A 153 22.52 8.66 18.74
N ILE A 154 21.98 8.65 17.51
CA ILE A 154 22.34 7.67 16.47
C ILE A 154 23.80 7.88 16.05
N PHE A 155 24.23 9.13 15.83
CA PHE A 155 25.64 9.44 15.51
C PHE A 155 26.62 9.06 16.62
N ARG A 156 26.19 9.14 17.87
CA ARG A 156 26.98 8.69 19.04
C ARG A 156 27.00 7.15 19.19
N GLY A 157 26.35 6.41 18.29
CA GLY A 157 26.30 4.95 18.31
C GLY A 157 25.38 4.34 19.36
N VAL A 158 24.42 5.14 19.90
CA VAL A 158 23.43 4.59 20.82
C VAL A 158 22.57 3.57 20.07
N PRO A 159 22.51 2.30 20.51
CA PRO A 159 21.76 1.28 19.80
C PRO A 159 20.26 1.60 19.79
N ARG A 160 19.63 1.38 18.65
CA ARG A 160 18.17 1.50 18.55
C ARG A 160 17.46 0.56 19.52
N SER A 161 16.29 0.98 19.99
CA SER A 161 15.43 0.10 20.79
C SER A 161 15.14 -1.18 20.02
N LYS A 162 15.26 -2.33 20.71
CA LYS A 162 15.01 -3.63 20.07
C LYS A 162 13.54 -3.70 19.61
N GLN A 163 13.35 -4.07 18.37
CA GLN A 163 12.02 -4.40 17.86
C GLN A 163 11.40 -5.54 18.67
N ARG A 164 10.08 -5.54 18.81
CA ARG A 164 9.36 -6.64 19.44
C ARG A 164 9.62 -7.95 18.71
N LYS A 165 9.65 -9.06 19.43
CA LYS A 165 9.90 -10.40 18.84
C LYS A 165 8.94 -10.70 17.69
N HIS A 166 7.65 -10.45 17.89
CA HIS A 166 6.61 -10.64 16.88
C HIS A 166 6.89 -9.85 15.59
N ASP A 167 7.32 -8.58 15.69
CA ASP A 167 7.58 -7.73 14.54
C ASP A 167 8.78 -8.22 13.73
N ARG A 168 9.83 -8.71 14.43
CA ARG A 168 11.00 -9.32 13.78
C ARG A 168 10.64 -10.63 13.06
N GLU A 169 9.84 -11.48 13.68
CA GLU A 169 9.40 -12.75 13.09
C GLU A 169 8.49 -12.50 11.86
N HIS A 170 7.64 -11.49 11.94
CA HIS A 170 6.81 -11.06 10.80
C HIS A 170 7.70 -10.53 9.66
N GLU A 171 8.66 -9.66 9.96
CA GLU A 171 9.59 -9.12 8.98
C GLU A 171 10.42 -10.23 8.32
N SER A 172 10.94 -11.17 9.10
CA SER A 172 11.68 -12.30 8.56
C SER A 172 10.83 -13.15 7.61
N ARG A 173 9.55 -13.37 7.93
CA ARG A 173 8.63 -14.12 7.04
C ARG A 173 8.39 -13.38 5.74
N VAL A 174 8.14 -12.07 5.79
CA VAL A 174 7.95 -11.26 4.58
C VAL A 174 9.20 -11.32 3.71
N GLN A 175 10.39 -11.19 4.30
CA GLN A 175 11.65 -11.25 3.57
C GLN A 175 11.89 -12.63 2.94
N MET A 176 11.54 -13.71 3.64
CA MET A 176 11.65 -15.08 3.11
C MET A 176 10.73 -15.26 1.89
N VAL A 177 9.47 -14.85 1.98
CA VAL A 177 8.51 -14.95 0.88
C VAL A 177 8.98 -14.08 -0.30
N TYR A 178 9.44 -12.87 -0.03
CA TYR A 178 9.94 -11.96 -1.05
C TYR A 178 11.15 -12.54 -1.81
N ASN A 179 12.11 -13.14 -1.10
CA ASN A 179 13.29 -13.74 -1.71
C ASN A 179 12.97 -14.99 -2.55
N ASP A 180 11.85 -15.65 -2.29
CA ASP A 180 11.38 -16.83 -3.00
C ASP A 180 10.45 -16.51 -4.19
N GLN A 181 10.19 -15.22 -4.47
CA GLN A 181 9.25 -14.78 -5.50
C GLN A 181 9.56 -15.29 -6.92
N GLU A 182 10.84 -15.49 -7.25
CA GLU A 182 11.25 -15.95 -8.58
C GLU A 182 11.08 -17.46 -8.75
N ASN A 183 10.96 -18.21 -7.68
CA ASN A 183 10.80 -19.66 -7.67
C ASN A 183 9.33 -20.10 -7.68
N ARG A 184 8.38 -19.17 -7.59
CA ARG A 184 6.95 -19.44 -7.50
C ARG A 184 6.19 -18.87 -8.69
N PRO A 185 5.11 -19.54 -9.14
CA PRO A 185 4.11 -18.91 -9.99
C PRO A 185 3.59 -17.62 -9.34
N VAL A 186 3.24 -16.63 -10.15
CA VAL A 186 2.83 -15.31 -9.62
C VAL A 186 1.61 -15.41 -8.70
N LEU A 187 0.61 -16.23 -9.05
CA LEU A 187 -0.60 -16.39 -8.24
C LEU A 187 -0.33 -17.09 -6.91
N ASP A 188 0.68 -17.99 -6.86
CA ASP A 188 1.08 -18.68 -5.61
C ASP A 188 1.93 -17.77 -4.70
N PHE A 189 2.52 -16.72 -5.29
CA PHE A 189 3.26 -15.71 -4.54
C PHE A 189 2.31 -14.67 -3.92
N LEU A 190 1.21 -14.31 -4.60
CA LEU A 190 0.24 -13.32 -4.13
C LEU A 190 -0.65 -13.88 -3.00
#